data_1aa9930017de550f1eb0819ae0acd908
#
_entry.id   1aa9930017de550f1eb0819ae0acd908
#
_cell.length_a   1.000
_cell.length_b   1.000
_cell.length_c   1.000
_cell.angle_alpha   90.00
_cell.angle_beta   90.00
_cell.angle_gamma   90.00
#
_symmetry.space_group_name_H-M   'P 1'
#
loop_
_entity.id
_entity.type
_entity.pdbx_description
1 polymer ?
#
loop_
_entity_poly.entity_id
_entity_poly.type
_entity_poly.pdbx_seq_one_letter_code
_entity_poly.pdbx_strand_id
1 'polypeptide(L)'
;MAMVWCLSERANGQTSYSDVAVIVNANSTFSQAIGTYFKSQRNIPDQNIITIHCSSAEEVDAAEFNSMRSQIESYLQANNLVDSINYLVTTKGVPLKINRGETCSTNSPSASVESELMCILGSYAGYIGANGRYYSPYYSKNQHFSRATQGIYLVTRLDAYTTQEVFDLIDRSGPATRVSSNSCYVLDQDPTWNASAEFLNDYMTTARNLLAERGKNVELNSDSVYVTSRKGVLGYVSWGSNDRNADNFTTHALPLNSWSPGAIVETYVSTSARSFENPPSYGQSLIADLIEEGVSGAKGYVYEPFTSSIADPSVLFDRYAAGYNLAESYFMASRYVSWMDVVIGDPKTSVQEVQGMQPVQMSFLHATTQIGSGIVELRWGTLSEMNNYGFTVQRADTALRGFSDLEGSYVAGHGTTLDPQSYTWSDRIVEPGAYFYRLKQFDVDGKAHFSEQQQVVVTGAVASVKDASLPQRFALDQNYPNPFNPVTTIGFRVAGEKTGSGVSGEETGSGVSGEKTGAGVSGEKTGAGVSGEKTGSGVSGLGSSNVRLTVYDLLGREVAVLVNENKLPGAYRVAFDGGRLASGTYFYLLQVGERIETRTMMYLK
;
A
#
# COMPACT_ATOMS: atom_id res chain seq x y z
N MET A 1 -7.94 -29.18 40.29
CA MET A 1 -8.96 -28.50 39.49
C MET A 1 -8.24 -27.78 38.38
N ALA A 2 -8.07 -28.44 37.24
CA ALA A 2 -7.33 -27.92 36.10
C ALA A 2 -8.25 -27.13 35.21
N MET A 3 -7.96 -25.84 35.06
CA MET A 3 -8.71 -24.94 34.20
C MET A 3 -8.21 -25.14 32.76
N VAL A 4 -9.01 -25.84 31.96
CA VAL A 4 -8.78 -26.03 30.52
C VAL A 4 -9.13 -24.71 29.83
N TRP A 5 -8.12 -24.03 29.31
CA TRP A 5 -8.31 -22.92 28.38
C TRP A 5 -8.67 -23.50 27.02
N CYS A 6 -9.93 -23.37 26.62
CA CYS A 6 -10.34 -23.56 25.24
C CYS A 6 -9.80 -22.40 24.41
N LEU A 7 -8.68 -22.63 23.72
CA LEU A 7 -8.29 -21.85 22.56
C LEU A 7 -9.27 -22.19 21.43
N SER A 8 -10.25 -21.33 21.20
CA SER A 8 -11.03 -21.39 19.96
C SER A 8 -10.10 -21.00 18.81
N GLU A 9 -9.65 -21.99 18.06
CA GLU A 9 -9.14 -21.78 16.72
C GLU A 9 -10.20 -21.01 15.92
N ARG A 10 -9.94 -19.71 15.66
CA ARG A 10 -10.67 -18.99 14.63
C ARG A 10 -10.22 -19.59 13.31
N ALA A 11 -11.02 -20.47 12.75
CA ALA A 11 -10.90 -20.89 11.36
C ALA A 11 -10.80 -19.61 10.50
N ASN A 12 -9.83 -19.56 9.58
CA ASN A 12 -9.75 -18.59 8.50
C ASN A 12 -10.93 -18.81 7.54
N GLY A 13 -12.15 -18.48 7.99
CA GLY A 13 -13.33 -18.44 7.15
C GLY A 13 -13.32 -17.14 6.37
N GLN A 14 -13.11 -17.23 5.07
CA GLN A 14 -13.39 -16.13 4.15
C GLN A 14 -14.78 -15.57 4.50
N THR A 15 -14.87 -14.28 4.83
CA THR A 15 -16.13 -13.65 5.21
C THR A 15 -17.11 -13.76 4.05
N SER A 16 -18.22 -14.47 4.26
CA SER A 16 -19.23 -14.71 3.24
C SER A 16 -19.93 -13.41 2.82
N TYR A 17 -20.21 -13.26 1.53
CA TYR A 17 -21.06 -12.20 0.95
C TYR A 17 -22.47 -12.72 0.62
N SER A 18 -22.91 -13.83 1.22
CA SER A 18 -24.24 -14.41 0.99
C SER A 18 -25.39 -13.50 1.44
N ASP A 19 -25.12 -12.54 2.32
CA ASP A 19 -26.06 -11.55 2.84
C ASP A 19 -25.90 -10.15 2.22
N VAL A 20 -25.18 -10.06 1.11
CA VAL A 20 -25.00 -8.83 0.29
C VAL A 20 -25.75 -8.98 -1.01
N ALA A 21 -26.60 -8.03 -1.37
CA ALA A 21 -27.22 -7.93 -2.69
C ALA A 21 -26.76 -6.68 -3.42
N VAL A 22 -26.47 -6.83 -4.72
CA VAL A 22 -25.95 -5.75 -5.59
C VAL A 22 -27.04 -5.31 -6.55
N ILE A 23 -27.34 -4.02 -6.57
CA ILE A 23 -28.32 -3.39 -7.43
C ILE A 23 -27.60 -2.83 -8.65
N VAL A 24 -27.93 -3.35 -9.82
CA VAL A 24 -27.37 -2.92 -11.11
C VAL A 24 -28.45 -2.38 -12.03
N ASN A 25 -28.15 -1.29 -12.73
CA ASN A 25 -29.02 -0.71 -13.74
C ASN A 25 -28.76 -1.34 -15.12
N ALA A 26 -29.74 -2.02 -15.68
CA ALA A 26 -29.66 -2.63 -17.02
C ALA A 26 -29.41 -1.61 -18.14
N ASN A 27 -29.77 -0.35 -17.92
CA ASN A 27 -29.60 0.73 -18.89
C ASN A 27 -28.22 1.43 -18.79
N SER A 28 -27.35 1.00 -17.85
CA SER A 28 -26.01 1.56 -17.66
C SER A 28 -24.93 0.50 -17.81
N THR A 29 -24.05 0.66 -18.79
CA THR A 29 -22.90 -0.22 -18.99
C THR A 29 -21.91 -0.14 -17.84
N PHE A 30 -21.76 1.02 -17.22
CA PHE A 30 -20.94 1.21 -16.01
C PHE A 30 -21.46 0.36 -14.85
N SER A 31 -22.76 0.45 -14.59
CA SER A 31 -23.42 -0.30 -13.50
C SER A 31 -23.26 -1.80 -13.67
N GLN A 32 -23.45 -2.33 -14.89
CA GLN A 32 -23.30 -3.74 -15.20
C GLN A 32 -21.83 -4.20 -15.03
N ALA A 33 -20.86 -3.40 -15.49
CA ALA A 33 -19.45 -3.71 -15.36
C ALA A 33 -19.02 -3.77 -13.89
N ILE A 34 -19.42 -2.77 -13.08
CA ILE A 34 -19.11 -2.70 -11.65
C ILE A 34 -19.75 -3.86 -10.90
N GLY A 35 -21.04 -4.14 -11.16
CA GLY A 35 -21.74 -5.24 -10.53
C GLY A 35 -21.10 -6.60 -10.82
N THR A 36 -20.70 -6.82 -12.08
CA THR A 36 -19.99 -8.04 -12.51
C THR A 36 -18.63 -8.17 -11.83
N TYR A 37 -17.87 -7.08 -11.79
CA TYR A 37 -16.55 -7.07 -11.14
C TYR A 37 -16.66 -7.34 -9.65
N PHE A 38 -17.49 -6.60 -8.93
CA PHE A 38 -17.69 -6.76 -7.50
C PHE A 38 -18.17 -8.17 -7.14
N LYS A 39 -19.15 -8.69 -7.90
CA LYS A 39 -19.62 -10.06 -7.76
C LYS A 39 -18.47 -11.07 -7.84
N SER A 40 -17.61 -10.94 -8.86
CA SER A 40 -16.50 -11.88 -9.08
C SER A 40 -15.43 -11.76 -7.97
N GLN A 41 -15.10 -10.55 -7.54
CA GLN A 41 -14.09 -10.32 -6.49
C GLN A 41 -14.54 -10.81 -5.11
N ARG A 42 -15.85 -10.85 -4.86
CA ARG A 42 -16.42 -11.18 -3.54
C ARG A 42 -17.19 -12.50 -3.52
N ASN A 43 -17.24 -13.24 -4.62
CA ASN A 43 -18.00 -14.47 -4.74
C ASN A 43 -19.47 -14.30 -4.33
N ILE A 44 -20.10 -13.18 -4.74
CA ILE A 44 -21.51 -12.89 -4.44
C ILE A 44 -22.38 -13.86 -5.24
N PRO A 45 -23.39 -14.52 -4.60
CA PRO A 45 -24.30 -15.43 -5.29
C PRO A 45 -25.05 -14.77 -6.46
N ASP A 46 -25.26 -15.49 -7.55
CA ASP A 46 -25.99 -14.97 -8.72
C ASP A 46 -27.38 -14.44 -8.37
N GLN A 47 -28.08 -15.10 -7.48
CA GLN A 47 -29.40 -14.69 -7.01
C GLN A 47 -29.38 -13.38 -6.20
N ASN A 48 -28.21 -12.90 -5.79
CA ASN A 48 -28.08 -11.64 -5.05
C ASN A 48 -27.79 -10.45 -5.98
N ILE A 49 -27.79 -10.65 -7.31
CA ILE A 49 -27.67 -9.56 -8.28
C ILE A 49 -29.07 -9.12 -8.70
N ILE A 50 -29.46 -7.94 -8.25
CA ILE A 50 -30.76 -7.32 -8.54
C ILE A 50 -30.62 -6.39 -9.73
N THR A 51 -31.13 -6.83 -10.88
CA THR A 51 -31.13 -6.01 -12.09
C THR A 51 -32.41 -5.19 -12.17
N ILE A 52 -32.26 -3.87 -12.24
CA ILE A 52 -33.39 -2.93 -12.39
C ILE A 52 -33.26 -2.15 -13.69
N HIS A 53 -34.38 -1.61 -14.15
CA HIS A 53 -34.44 -0.67 -15.28
C HIS A 53 -34.80 0.70 -14.77
N CYS A 54 -33.89 1.66 -14.87
CA CYS A 54 -34.09 3.03 -14.43
C CYS A 54 -33.29 4.01 -15.28
N SER A 55 -33.48 5.30 -15.06
CA SER A 55 -32.61 6.35 -15.57
C SER A 55 -31.16 6.12 -15.14
N SER A 56 -30.20 6.54 -15.95
CA SER A 56 -28.78 6.61 -15.56
C SER A 56 -28.35 7.98 -15.06
N ALA A 57 -29.27 8.95 -14.99
CA ALA A 57 -29.00 10.27 -14.41
C ALA A 57 -28.80 10.16 -12.89
N GLU A 58 -27.93 11.00 -12.33
CA GLU A 58 -27.71 11.03 -10.88
C GLU A 58 -28.96 11.47 -10.10
N GLU A 59 -29.79 12.32 -10.68
CA GLU A 59 -30.99 12.85 -10.03
C GLU A 59 -32.27 12.39 -10.75
N VAL A 60 -33.22 11.90 -9.96
CA VAL A 60 -34.53 11.44 -10.43
C VAL A 60 -35.65 12.02 -9.59
N ASP A 61 -36.88 11.98 -10.11
CA ASP A 61 -38.06 12.35 -9.33
C ASP A 61 -38.59 11.20 -8.46
N ALA A 62 -39.60 11.48 -7.66
CA ALA A 62 -40.23 10.52 -6.77
C ALA A 62 -40.92 9.37 -7.53
N ALA A 63 -41.41 9.60 -8.75
CA ALA A 63 -42.09 8.57 -9.54
C ALA A 63 -41.10 7.51 -10.03
N GLU A 64 -39.96 7.96 -10.56
CA GLU A 64 -38.86 7.07 -10.99
C GLU A 64 -38.31 6.29 -9.80
N PHE A 65 -38.04 6.95 -8.67
CA PHE A 65 -37.61 6.24 -7.45
C PHE A 65 -38.60 5.17 -7.00
N ASN A 66 -39.91 5.45 -7.02
CA ASN A 66 -40.93 4.48 -6.67
C ASN A 66 -40.95 3.29 -7.63
N SER A 67 -40.68 3.51 -8.92
CA SER A 67 -40.51 2.44 -9.90
C SER A 67 -39.31 1.55 -9.56
N MET A 68 -38.15 2.16 -9.27
CA MET A 68 -36.93 1.45 -8.86
C MET A 68 -37.19 0.62 -7.58
N ARG A 69 -37.76 1.24 -6.56
CA ARG A 69 -38.10 0.60 -5.31
C ARG A 69 -38.98 -0.64 -5.53
N SER A 70 -40.04 -0.50 -6.32
CA SER A 70 -40.96 -1.62 -6.59
C SER A 70 -40.27 -2.80 -7.29
N GLN A 71 -39.33 -2.55 -8.20
CA GLN A 71 -38.53 -3.60 -8.84
C GLN A 71 -37.66 -4.33 -7.82
N ILE A 72 -36.96 -3.58 -6.93
CA ILE A 72 -36.08 -4.15 -5.88
C ILE A 72 -36.89 -4.95 -4.88
N GLU A 73 -37.99 -4.40 -4.35
CA GLU A 73 -38.88 -5.06 -3.39
C GLU A 73 -39.46 -6.35 -3.98
N SER A 74 -39.95 -6.31 -5.22
CA SER A 74 -40.49 -7.49 -5.92
C SER A 74 -39.45 -8.58 -6.10
N TYR A 75 -38.21 -8.21 -6.47
CA TYR A 75 -37.12 -9.15 -6.64
C TYR A 75 -36.74 -9.84 -5.32
N LEU A 76 -36.55 -9.05 -4.24
CA LEU A 76 -36.21 -9.59 -2.92
C LEU A 76 -37.28 -10.54 -2.40
N GLN A 77 -38.57 -10.20 -2.58
CA GLN A 77 -39.70 -11.06 -2.18
C GLN A 77 -39.78 -12.34 -3.00
N ALA A 78 -39.69 -12.22 -4.33
CA ALA A 78 -39.81 -13.37 -5.23
C ALA A 78 -38.69 -14.41 -5.05
N ASN A 79 -37.50 -13.97 -4.63
CA ASN A 79 -36.34 -14.83 -4.39
C ASN A 79 -36.12 -15.23 -2.93
N ASN A 80 -37.05 -14.89 -2.01
CA ASN A 80 -36.96 -15.13 -0.57
C ASN A 80 -35.70 -14.54 0.08
N LEU A 81 -35.27 -13.37 -0.39
CA LEU A 81 -34.05 -12.68 0.05
C LEU A 81 -34.29 -11.63 1.14
N VAL A 82 -35.56 -11.31 1.44
CA VAL A 82 -35.91 -10.18 2.32
C VAL A 82 -35.17 -10.24 3.66
N ASP A 83 -35.16 -11.37 4.35
CA ASP A 83 -34.55 -11.50 5.67
C ASP A 83 -33.13 -12.09 5.65
N SER A 84 -32.68 -12.59 4.51
CA SER A 84 -31.33 -13.14 4.35
C SER A 84 -30.30 -12.09 3.92
N ILE A 85 -30.73 -10.96 3.35
CA ILE A 85 -29.88 -9.86 2.95
C ILE A 85 -29.79 -8.84 4.10
N ASN A 86 -28.58 -8.51 4.50
CA ASN A 86 -28.28 -7.43 5.45
C ASN A 86 -27.84 -6.15 4.73
N TYR A 87 -27.14 -6.29 3.62
CA TYR A 87 -26.51 -5.18 2.91
C TYR A 87 -27.01 -5.10 1.47
N LEU A 88 -27.43 -3.89 1.06
CA LEU A 88 -27.68 -3.56 -0.33
C LEU A 88 -26.53 -2.69 -0.84
N VAL A 89 -26.10 -2.91 -2.07
CA VAL A 89 -25.02 -2.15 -2.71
C VAL A 89 -25.51 -1.63 -4.04
N THR A 90 -25.63 -0.29 -4.16
CA THR A 90 -25.88 0.35 -5.45
C THR A 90 -24.58 0.58 -6.20
N THR A 91 -24.66 0.71 -7.52
CA THR A 91 -23.50 0.91 -8.38
C THR A 91 -23.62 2.21 -9.17
N LYS A 92 -22.49 2.81 -9.60
CA LYS A 92 -22.50 3.96 -10.54
C LYS A 92 -23.43 3.68 -11.71
N GLY A 93 -24.30 4.67 -12.04
CA GLY A 93 -25.34 4.51 -13.07
C GLY A 93 -26.70 4.03 -12.54
N VAL A 94 -26.80 3.69 -11.23
CA VAL A 94 -28.04 3.78 -10.46
C VAL A 94 -28.19 5.22 -9.98
N PRO A 95 -29.36 5.86 -10.04
CA PRO A 95 -29.55 7.23 -9.53
C PRO A 95 -29.03 7.41 -8.10
N LEU A 96 -28.51 8.59 -7.80
CA LEU A 96 -27.89 8.95 -6.54
C LEU A 96 -28.87 9.66 -5.59
N LYS A 97 -29.69 10.54 -6.13
CA LYS A 97 -30.52 11.45 -5.35
C LYS A 97 -31.92 11.60 -5.94
N ILE A 98 -32.85 11.93 -5.07
CA ILE A 98 -34.27 12.03 -5.36
C ILE A 98 -34.70 13.48 -5.15
N ASN A 99 -35.11 14.15 -6.25
CA ASN A 99 -35.71 15.46 -6.20
C ASN A 99 -37.25 15.35 -6.11
N ARG A 100 -37.83 15.86 -5.04
CA ARG A 100 -39.27 15.80 -4.79
C ARG A 100 -39.96 17.14 -5.07
N GLY A 101 -39.29 18.02 -5.80
CA GLY A 101 -39.87 19.28 -6.27
C GLY A 101 -39.89 20.42 -5.24
N GLU A 102 -39.26 20.23 -4.07
CA GLU A 102 -39.10 21.29 -3.09
C GLU A 102 -37.69 21.87 -3.12
N THR A 103 -37.54 23.14 -2.79
CA THR A 103 -36.24 23.77 -2.65
C THR A 103 -35.45 23.06 -1.55
N CYS A 104 -34.18 22.80 -1.82
CA CYS A 104 -33.29 22.15 -0.89
C CYS A 104 -33.22 22.92 0.44
N SER A 105 -34.02 22.52 1.40
CA SER A 105 -34.07 23.09 2.73
C SER A 105 -33.95 21.94 3.75
N THR A 106 -33.64 22.28 4.97
CA THR A 106 -33.52 21.31 6.08
C THR A 106 -34.78 20.48 6.35
N ASN A 107 -35.92 20.85 5.75
CA ASN A 107 -37.19 20.13 5.79
C ASN A 107 -37.60 19.57 4.42
N SER A 108 -36.70 19.57 3.44
CA SER A 108 -37.00 19.05 2.11
C SER A 108 -37.21 17.53 2.17
N PRO A 109 -38.23 16.99 1.47
CA PRO A 109 -38.41 15.55 1.29
C PRO A 109 -37.38 14.92 0.33
N SER A 110 -36.49 15.72 -0.27
CA SER A 110 -35.40 15.24 -1.10
C SER A 110 -34.42 14.41 -0.27
N ALA A 111 -33.96 13.29 -0.85
CA ALA A 111 -33.15 12.30 -0.16
C ALA A 111 -32.11 11.66 -1.09
N SER A 112 -31.16 10.90 -0.53
CA SER A 112 -30.37 9.95 -1.31
C SER A 112 -31.20 8.70 -1.60
N VAL A 113 -30.92 8.07 -2.72
CA VAL A 113 -31.51 6.76 -3.08
C VAL A 113 -31.16 5.72 -2.04
N GLU A 114 -29.89 5.69 -1.59
CA GLU A 114 -29.38 4.76 -0.61
C GLU A 114 -30.11 4.85 0.71
N SER A 115 -30.30 6.07 1.22
CA SER A 115 -30.96 6.28 2.52
C SER A 115 -32.46 5.90 2.50
N GLU A 116 -33.15 6.07 1.37
CA GLU A 116 -34.52 5.59 1.18
C GLU A 116 -34.56 4.05 1.05
N LEU A 117 -33.61 3.45 0.33
CA LEU A 117 -33.54 1.98 0.21
C LEU A 117 -33.26 1.29 1.54
N MET A 118 -32.67 1.98 2.52
CA MET A 118 -32.52 1.41 3.87
C MET A 118 -33.87 1.02 4.49
N CYS A 119 -34.93 1.73 4.18
CA CYS A 119 -36.23 1.63 4.81
C CYS A 119 -37.19 0.64 4.14
N ILE A 120 -36.85 0.05 3.00
CA ILE A 120 -37.77 -0.82 2.24
C ILE A 120 -38.05 -2.15 2.99
N LEU A 121 -39.25 -2.70 2.79
CA LEU A 121 -39.65 -4.03 3.27
C LEU A 121 -39.39 -4.29 4.77
N GLY A 122 -39.47 -3.24 5.61
CA GLY A 122 -39.18 -3.34 7.03
C GLY A 122 -40.08 -2.48 7.87
N SER A 123 -39.73 -2.33 9.14
CA SER A 123 -40.49 -1.52 10.13
C SER A 123 -40.62 -0.05 9.74
N TYR A 124 -39.73 0.43 8.85
CA TYR A 124 -39.69 1.79 8.40
C TYR A 124 -40.28 2.02 6.98
N ALA A 125 -40.83 0.96 6.37
CA ALA A 125 -41.39 1.06 5.02
C ALA A 125 -42.52 2.12 4.86
N GLY A 126 -43.27 2.37 5.91
CA GLY A 126 -44.31 3.42 5.94
C GLY A 126 -43.78 4.85 5.99
N TYR A 127 -42.47 5.03 6.19
CA TYR A 127 -41.84 6.34 6.33
C TYR A 127 -41.12 6.80 5.06
N ILE A 128 -40.99 5.90 4.07
CA ILE A 128 -40.34 6.24 2.79
C ILE A 128 -41.13 7.37 2.10
N GLY A 129 -40.41 8.45 1.80
CA GLY A 129 -41.00 9.62 1.16
C GLY A 129 -41.92 10.45 2.06
N ALA A 130 -42.12 10.10 3.32
CA ALA A 130 -42.75 10.96 4.28
C ALA A 130 -41.80 12.10 4.69
N ASN A 131 -42.36 13.29 4.94
CA ASN A 131 -41.59 14.49 5.24
C ASN A 131 -40.69 14.30 6.46
N GLY A 132 -39.43 13.94 6.26
CA GLY A 132 -38.48 14.01 7.33
C GLY A 132 -37.58 12.81 7.52
N ARG A 133 -36.55 13.05 8.26
CA ARG A 133 -35.58 12.12 8.78
C ARG A 133 -36.15 11.32 9.96
N TYR A 134 -35.79 10.07 10.04
CA TYR A 134 -36.15 9.22 11.18
C TYR A 134 -34.89 8.77 11.89
N TYR A 135 -34.95 8.66 13.22
CA TYR A 135 -33.84 8.13 14.00
C TYR A 135 -33.53 6.70 13.57
N SER A 136 -32.27 6.47 13.25
CA SER A 136 -31.80 5.14 12.88
C SER A 136 -31.88 4.18 14.09
N PRO A 137 -32.51 3.00 13.94
CA PRO A 137 -32.53 2.01 15.01
C PRO A 137 -31.13 1.45 15.31
N TYR A 138 -30.18 1.65 14.40
CA TYR A 138 -28.81 1.16 14.54
C TYR A 138 -27.83 2.23 15.08
N TYR A 139 -28.27 3.49 15.20
CA TYR A 139 -27.43 4.58 15.73
C TYR A 139 -26.87 4.24 17.11
N SER A 140 -25.57 4.47 17.30
CA SER A 140 -24.80 4.29 18.55
C SER A 140 -24.88 2.87 19.16
N LYS A 141 -25.25 1.86 18.36
CA LYS A 141 -25.21 0.46 18.81
C LYS A 141 -23.76 -0.03 18.97
N ASN A 142 -23.59 -1.15 19.66
CA ASN A 142 -22.31 -1.82 19.85
C ASN A 142 -22.49 -3.34 19.68
N GLN A 143 -23.07 -3.73 18.54
CA GLN A 143 -23.33 -5.11 18.14
C GLN A 143 -23.32 -5.20 16.62
N HIS A 144 -22.99 -6.37 16.08
CA HIS A 144 -23.07 -6.60 14.64
C HIS A 144 -24.49 -6.44 14.12
N PHE A 145 -24.57 -6.00 12.87
CA PHE A 145 -25.84 -5.70 12.23
C PHE A 145 -26.62 -6.98 11.88
N SER A 146 -27.92 -6.90 12.06
CA SER A 146 -28.87 -7.88 11.55
C SER A 146 -30.16 -7.15 11.14
N ARG A 147 -30.53 -7.28 9.87
CA ARG A 147 -31.79 -6.75 9.35
C ARG A 147 -33.00 -7.24 10.13
N ALA A 148 -33.03 -8.53 10.46
CA ALA A 148 -34.13 -9.13 11.23
C ALA A 148 -34.34 -8.45 12.60
N THR A 149 -33.27 -7.91 13.20
CA THR A 149 -33.32 -7.20 14.48
C THR A 149 -33.63 -5.72 14.33
N GLN A 150 -33.02 -5.07 13.30
CA GLN A 150 -33.08 -3.61 13.17
C GLN A 150 -34.23 -3.14 12.24
N GLY A 151 -34.78 -4.00 11.40
CA GLY A 151 -35.90 -3.68 10.50
C GLY A 151 -35.55 -2.74 9.36
N ILE A 152 -34.26 -2.56 9.07
CA ILE A 152 -33.72 -1.78 7.94
C ILE A 152 -32.67 -2.60 7.21
N TYR A 153 -32.24 -2.16 6.01
CA TYR A 153 -31.00 -2.60 5.35
C TYR A 153 -29.88 -1.60 5.63
N LEU A 154 -28.60 -2.04 5.61
CA LEU A 154 -27.50 -1.12 5.44
C LEU A 154 -27.19 -1.00 3.93
N VAL A 155 -27.15 0.23 3.42
CA VAL A 155 -27.02 0.48 1.99
C VAL A 155 -25.77 1.27 1.72
N THR A 156 -24.84 0.71 0.95
CA THR A 156 -23.63 1.41 0.48
C THR A 156 -23.65 1.55 -1.02
N ARG A 157 -22.76 2.37 -1.56
CA ARG A 157 -22.65 2.64 -2.98
C ARG A 157 -21.21 2.40 -3.48
N LEU A 158 -21.07 1.81 -4.64
CA LEU A 158 -19.81 1.69 -5.38
C LEU A 158 -19.80 2.73 -6.50
N ASP A 159 -19.17 3.87 -6.21
CA ASP A 159 -19.10 5.01 -7.14
C ASP A 159 -17.78 5.78 -6.99
N ALA A 160 -17.38 6.42 -8.08
CA ALA A 160 -16.24 7.31 -8.22
C ALA A 160 -16.40 8.09 -9.53
N TYR A 161 -15.44 8.93 -9.93
CA TYR A 161 -15.50 9.62 -11.22
C TYR A 161 -15.47 8.65 -12.40
N THR A 162 -14.65 7.62 -12.34
CA THR A 162 -14.48 6.61 -13.40
C THR A 162 -14.76 5.18 -12.92
N THR A 163 -15.05 4.30 -13.86
CA THR A 163 -15.22 2.86 -13.56
C THR A 163 -13.92 2.23 -13.02
N GLN A 164 -12.75 2.69 -13.49
CA GLN A 164 -11.47 2.17 -13.02
C GLN A 164 -11.24 2.51 -11.55
N GLU A 165 -11.53 3.72 -11.13
CA GLU A 165 -11.42 4.11 -9.71
C GLU A 165 -12.34 3.29 -8.81
N VAL A 166 -13.53 2.89 -9.32
CA VAL A 166 -14.42 1.97 -8.59
C VAL A 166 -13.80 0.57 -8.48
N PHE A 167 -13.15 0.07 -9.53
CA PHE A 167 -12.43 -1.21 -9.46
C PHE A 167 -11.28 -1.12 -8.47
N ASP A 168 -10.49 -0.05 -8.51
CA ASP A 168 -9.40 0.19 -7.57
C ASP A 168 -9.92 0.30 -6.12
N LEU A 169 -11.09 0.92 -5.90
CA LEU A 169 -11.76 0.97 -4.60
C LEU A 169 -12.12 -0.44 -4.10
N ILE A 170 -12.66 -1.29 -4.98
CA ILE A 170 -12.98 -2.68 -4.65
C ILE A 170 -11.72 -3.47 -4.29
N ASP A 171 -10.64 -3.29 -5.06
CA ASP A 171 -9.38 -4.04 -4.89
C ASP A 171 -8.65 -3.70 -3.59
N ARG A 172 -8.67 -2.42 -3.17
CA ARG A 172 -8.06 -1.97 -1.91
C ARG A 172 -8.93 -2.16 -0.67
N SER A 173 -10.11 -2.77 -0.83
CA SER A 173 -11.15 -2.95 0.20
C SER A 173 -11.40 -4.43 0.48
N GLY A 174 -12.21 -4.72 1.49
CA GLY A 174 -12.74 -6.04 1.78
C GLY A 174 -12.57 -6.46 3.24
N PRO A 175 -13.09 -7.65 3.59
CA PRO A 175 -13.02 -8.16 4.96
C PRO A 175 -11.59 -8.43 5.38
N ALA A 176 -11.26 -8.07 6.62
CA ALA A 176 -9.96 -8.28 7.24
C ALA A 176 -8.79 -7.76 6.38
N THR A 177 -8.99 -6.62 5.70
CA THR A 177 -7.93 -5.94 4.96
C THR A 177 -6.74 -5.69 5.89
N ARG A 178 -5.58 -6.18 5.51
CA ARG A 178 -4.38 -6.08 6.34
C ARG A 178 -3.83 -4.66 6.33
N VAL A 179 -3.62 -4.10 7.51
CA VAL A 179 -3.05 -2.78 7.69
C VAL A 179 -1.87 -2.82 8.65
N SER A 180 -0.93 -1.91 8.47
CA SER A 180 0.18 -1.75 9.41
C SER A 180 -0.32 -1.29 10.78
N SER A 181 0.24 -1.83 11.86
CA SER A 181 0.03 -1.28 13.20
C SER A 181 0.51 0.18 13.36
N ASN A 182 1.31 0.67 12.40
CA ASN A 182 1.73 2.06 12.33
C ASN A 182 0.77 2.95 11.55
N SER A 183 -0.31 2.40 10.97
CA SER A 183 -1.34 3.21 10.32
C SER A 183 -1.94 4.18 11.32
N CYS A 184 -2.22 5.41 10.87
CA CYS A 184 -2.65 6.48 11.76
C CYS A 184 -4.08 6.95 11.45
N TYR A 185 -4.73 7.50 12.47
CA TYR A 185 -5.95 8.26 12.35
C TYR A 185 -5.58 9.75 12.43
N VAL A 186 -6.08 10.56 11.51
CA VAL A 186 -5.81 12.00 11.45
C VAL A 186 -7.13 12.74 11.63
N LEU A 187 -7.18 13.56 12.65
CA LEU A 187 -8.36 14.32 13.07
C LEU A 187 -7.99 15.81 13.01
N ASP A 188 -8.56 16.53 12.05
CA ASP A 188 -8.16 17.89 11.71
C ASP A 188 -9.27 18.89 12.07
N GLN A 189 -9.14 19.53 13.23
CA GLN A 189 -10.08 20.51 13.74
C GLN A 189 -9.83 21.88 13.12
N ASP A 190 -10.88 22.64 12.89
CA ASP A 190 -10.79 24.09 12.67
C ASP A 190 -11.27 24.82 13.93
N PRO A 191 -10.36 25.40 14.74
CA PRO A 191 -10.70 26.08 15.98
C PRO A 191 -11.43 27.43 15.75
N THR A 192 -11.53 27.88 14.51
CA THR A 192 -12.19 29.16 14.18
C THR A 192 -13.72 29.04 14.08
N TRP A 193 -14.27 27.81 14.07
CA TRP A 193 -15.72 27.59 14.08
C TRP A 193 -16.32 27.98 15.43
N ASN A 194 -17.47 28.66 15.35
CA ASN A 194 -18.18 29.19 16.53
C ASN A 194 -18.96 28.12 17.31
N ALA A 195 -19.51 28.50 18.46
CA ALA A 195 -20.22 27.62 19.39
C ALA A 195 -21.37 26.77 18.76
N SER A 196 -21.93 27.16 17.61
CA SER A 196 -22.99 26.39 16.95
C SER A 196 -22.51 25.10 16.27
N ALA A 197 -21.20 25.01 15.99
CA ALA A 197 -20.56 23.87 15.34
C ALA A 197 -19.35 23.31 16.12
N GLU A 198 -18.97 23.95 17.22
CA GLU A 198 -17.84 23.53 18.09
C GLU A 198 -17.93 22.07 18.55
N PHE A 199 -19.15 21.57 18.77
CA PHE A 199 -19.37 20.18 19.15
C PHE A 199 -18.83 19.16 18.15
N LEU A 200 -18.64 19.53 16.86
CA LEU A 200 -18.02 18.67 15.86
C LEU A 200 -16.52 18.50 16.14
N ASN A 201 -15.84 19.55 16.59
CA ASN A 201 -14.45 19.46 17.07
C ASN A 201 -14.38 18.62 18.37
N ASP A 202 -15.38 18.72 19.27
CA ASP A 202 -15.45 17.88 20.48
C ASP A 202 -15.60 16.40 20.14
N TYR A 203 -16.33 16.06 19.09
CA TYR A 203 -16.41 14.67 18.60
C TYR A 203 -15.04 14.17 18.12
N MET A 204 -14.25 14.98 17.44
CA MET A 204 -12.87 14.61 17.07
C MET A 204 -11.99 14.41 18.31
N THR A 205 -12.10 15.28 19.30
CA THR A 205 -11.37 15.14 20.57
C THR A 205 -11.76 13.84 21.30
N THR A 206 -13.04 13.51 21.31
CA THR A 206 -13.54 12.25 21.87
C THR A 206 -13.03 11.05 21.07
N ALA A 207 -13.04 11.11 19.74
CA ALA A 207 -12.49 10.07 18.86
C ALA A 207 -11.01 9.81 19.14
N ARG A 208 -10.21 10.89 19.30
CA ARG A 208 -8.79 10.79 19.68
C ARG A 208 -8.61 10.00 20.98
N ASN A 209 -9.41 10.30 21.99
CA ASN A 209 -9.29 9.64 23.29
C ASN A 209 -9.62 8.14 23.18
N LEU A 210 -10.73 7.79 22.53
CA LEU A 210 -11.16 6.39 22.35
C LEU A 210 -10.14 5.59 21.51
N LEU A 211 -9.58 6.18 20.45
CA LEU A 211 -8.56 5.55 19.64
C LEU A 211 -7.26 5.35 20.42
N ALA A 212 -6.85 6.32 21.23
CA ALA A 212 -5.67 6.23 22.09
C ALA A 212 -5.84 5.14 23.17
N GLU A 213 -7.04 5.01 23.78
CA GLU A 213 -7.37 3.93 24.71
C GLU A 213 -7.26 2.54 24.05
N ARG A 214 -7.54 2.44 22.75
CA ARG A 214 -7.33 1.22 21.95
C ARG A 214 -5.87 1.01 21.51
N GLY A 215 -4.96 1.89 21.87
CA GLY A 215 -3.56 1.82 21.47
C GLY A 215 -3.32 2.16 19.99
N LYS A 216 -4.23 2.90 19.35
CA LYS A 216 -4.07 3.31 17.94
C LYS A 216 -3.21 4.57 17.83
N ASN A 217 -2.48 4.66 16.72
CA ASN A 217 -1.81 5.91 16.37
C ASN A 217 -2.85 6.93 15.95
N VAL A 218 -2.88 8.07 16.62
CA VAL A 218 -3.84 9.13 16.32
C VAL A 218 -3.16 10.49 16.43
N GLU A 219 -3.33 11.30 15.40
CA GLU A 219 -2.95 12.70 15.36
C GLU A 219 -4.23 13.54 15.47
N LEU A 220 -4.29 14.42 16.46
CA LEU A 220 -5.33 15.45 16.57
C LEU A 220 -4.64 16.79 16.31
N ASN A 221 -4.96 17.43 15.21
CA ASN A 221 -4.61 18.82 14.97
C ASN A 221 -5.69 19.73 15.55
N SER A 222 -5.28 20.69 16.36
CA SER A 222 -6.16 21.73 16.96
C SER A 222 -5.65 23.13 16.64
N ASP A 223 -4.67 23.24 15.75
CA ASP A 223 -4.10 24.50 15.31
C ASP A 223 -4.86 25.06 14.10
N SER A 224 -4.64 26.33 13.77
CA SER A 224 -5.18 26.98 12.58
C SER A 224 -4.33 26.63 11.33
N VAL A 225 -4.18 25.33 11.03
CA VAL A 225 -3.44 24.81 9.89
C VAL A 225 -4.19 23.60 9.33
N TYR A 226 -4.54 23.63 8.06
CA TYR A 226 -5.13 22.48 7.38
C TYR A 226 -4.07 21.38 7.20
N VAL A 227 -4.33 20.19 7.73
CA VAL A 227 -3.36 19.07 7.74
C VAL A 227 -3.34 18.36 6.40
N THR A 228 -2.15 18.26 5.80
CA THR A 228 -1.93 17.60 4.50
C THR A 228 -0.73 16.66 4.51
N SER A 229 -0.65 15.80 3.50
CA SER A 229 0.54 14.98 3.17
C SER A 229 0.95 13.98 4.25
N ARG A 230 -0.01 13.46 5.01
CA ARG A 230 0.23 12.39 6.00
C ARG A 230 0.35 11.05 5.29
N LYS A 231 1.19 10.16 5.85
CA LYS A 231 1.44 8.83 5.29
C LYS A 231 0.77 7.74 6.11
N GLY A 232 0.25 6.73 5.42
CA GLY A 232 -0.34 5.55 6.04
C GLY A 232 -1.62 5.86 6.82
N VAL A 233 -2.45 6.78 6.30
CA VAL A 233 -3.68 7.22 6.96
C VAL A 233 -4.74 6.14 6.79
N LEU A 234 -5.31 5.68 7.92
CA LEU A 234 -6.38 4.67 7.98
C LEU A 234 -7.74 5.30 8.27
N GLY A 235 -7.77 6.34 9.07
CA GLY A 235 -8.96 7.12 9.36
C GLY A 235 -8.68 8.61 9.22
N TYR A 236 -9.61 9.36 8.64
CA TYR A 236 -9.44 10.80 8.46
C TYR A 236 -10.76 11.53 8.68
N VAL A 237 -10.73 12.63 9.40
CA VAL A 237 -11.84 13.56 9.49
C VAL A 237 -11.32 14.99 9.49
N SER A 238 -11.98 15.85 8.70
CA SER A 238 -11.68 17.28 8.63
C SER A 238 -12.91 18.10 8.27
N TRP A 239 -12.75 19.42 8.33
CA TRP A 239 -13.72 20.38 7.80
C TRP A 239 -13.70 20.45 6.26
N GLY A 240 -12.74 19.81 5.59
CA GLY A 240 -12.58 19.84 4.14
C GLY A 240 -12.58 21.27 3.60
N SER A 241 -13.35 21.55 2.55
CA SER A 241 -13.47 22.92 2.00
C SER A 241 -14.18 23.92 2.93
N ASN A 242 -14.72 23.50 4.05
CA ASN A 242 -15.24 24.39 5.09
C ASN A 242 -14.17 24.80 6.12
N ASP A 243 -12.99 24.23 6.05
CA ASP A 243 -11.84 24.66 6.85
C ASP A 243 -11.35 26.02 6.35
N ARG A 244 -11.29 26.99 7.25
CA ARG A 244 -10.89 28.37 6.92
C ARG A 244 -9.40 28.54 6.70
N ASN A 245 -8.62 27.53 7.03
CA ASN A 245 -7.17 27.48 6.84
C ASN A 245 -6.77 26.66 5.59
N ALA A 246 -7.74 26.03 4.91
CA ALA A 246 -7.48 25.33 3.66
C ALA A 246 -7.23 26.34 2.54
N ASP A 247 -6.11 26.22 1.84
CA ASP A 247 -5.67 27.16 0.79
C ASP A 247 -6.62 27.27 -0.41
N ASN A 248 -7.56 26.34 -0.59
CA ASN A 248 -8.46 26.28 -1.75
C ASN A 248 -9.87 25.89 -1.36
N PHE A 249 -10.60 26.83 -0.82
CA PHE A 249 -12.00 26.66 -0.46
C PHE A 249 -12.91 26.19 -1.63
N THR A 250 -12.56 26.54 -2.86
CA THR A 250 -13.42 26.31 -4.03
C THR A 250 -12.95 25.21 -4.97
N THR A 251 -11.76 24.66 -4.80
CA THR A 251 -11.15 23.75 -5.76
C THR A 251 -10.40 22.61 -5.09
N HIS A 252 -10.97 21.81 -4.26
CA HIS A 252 -10.30 20.66 -3.67
C HIS A 252 -9.41 21.01 -2.47
N ALA A 253 -9.99 21.16 -1.31
CA ALA A 253 -9.26 21.01 -0.05
C ALA A 253 -8.85 19.55 0.11
N LEU A 254 -7.94 19.08 -0.77
CA LEU A 254 -7.44 17.71 -0.75
C LEU A 254 -6.35 17.60 0.31
N PRO A 255 -6.43 16.61 1.19
CA PRO A 255 -5.39 16.39 2.18
C PRO A 255 -4.10 15.83 1.59
N LEU A 256 -4.10 15.36 0.33
CA LEU A 256 -2.94 14.78 -0.36
C LEU A 256 -2.25 13.72 0.50
N ASN A 257 -3.01 12.91 1.19
CA ASN A 257 -2.52 11.87 2.07
C ASN A 257 -2.13 10.61 1.29
N SER A 258 -1.24 9.82 1.88
CA SER A 258 -1.04 8.44 1.46
C SER A 258 -1.93 7.53 2.31
N TRP A 259 -2.87 6.86 1.68
CA TRP A 259 -3.89 6.07 2.33
C TRP A 259 -3.47 4.63 2.58
N SER A 260 -3.83 4.08 3.72
CA SER A 260 -3.75 2.63 3.97
C SER A 260 -4.91 1.92 3.25
N PRO A 261 -4.73 0.67 2.76
CA PRO A 261 -5.87 -0.14 2.32
C PRO A 261 -6.95 -0.21 3.40
N GLY A 262 -8.21 -0.10 3.02
CA GLY A 262 -9.30 -0.02 3.99
C GLY A 262 -9.48 1.33 4.67
N ALA A 263 -8.80 2.39 4.24
CA ALA A 263 -8.94 3.72 4.82
C ALA A 263 -10.37 4.27 4.69
N ILE A 264 -10.89 4.88 5.77
CA ILE A 264 -12.22 5.49 5.82
C ILE A 264 -12.15 6.96 6.21
N VAL A 265 -13.05 7.76 5.64
CA VAL A 265 -13.05 9.22 5.84
C VAL A 265 -14.44 9.78 6.13
N GLU A 266 -14.49 10.84 6.94
CA GLU A 266 -15.64 11.72 7.11
C GLU A 266 -15.21 13.16 6.86
N THR A 267 -16.10 13.98 6.29
CA THR A 267 -15.84 15.41 6.10
C THR A 267 -17.02 16.24 6.56
N TYR A 268 -16.74 17.37 7.18
CA TYR A 268 -17.79 18.32 7.60
C TYR A 268 -18.17 19.28 6.47
N VAL A 269 -18.45 18.68 5.31
CA VAL A 269 -18.82 19.40 4.08
C VAL A 269 -20.25 19.05 3.68
N SER A 270 -21.09 20.05 3.53
CA SER A 270 -22.54 19.92 3.40
C SER A 270 -23.01 19.07 2.23
N THR A 271 -22.52 19.32 1.03
CA THR A 271 -22.98 18.66 -0.21
C THR A 271 -21.87 17.84 -0.84
N SER A 272 -21.09 17.19 0.00
CA SER A 272 -19.87 16.47 -0.42
C SER A 272 -20.11 15.26 -1.34
N ALA A 273 -21.33 14.75 -1.40
CA ALA A 273 -21.74 13.68 -2.32
C ALA A 273 -22.75 14.15 -3.37
N ARG A 274 -22.78 15.44 -3.72
CA ARG A 274 -23.75 15.98 -4.67
C ARG A 274 -23.65 15.42 -6.08
N SER A 275 -22.45 14.92 -6.48
CA SER A 275 -22.19 14.33 -7.78
C SER A 275 -20.95 13.46 -7.79
N PHE A 276 -20.95 12.44 -8.67
CA PHE A 276 -19.81 11.62 -9.07
C PHE A 276 -19.57 11.70 -10.60
N GLU A 277 -20.05 12.76 -11.25
CA GLU A 277 -19.79 13.00 -12.67
C GLU A 277 -18.42 13.65 -12.88
N ASN A 278 -17.78 13.36 -14.02
CA ASN A 278 -16.51 13.93 -14.41
C ASN A 278 -16.63 14.70 -15.74
N PRO A 279 -16.31 16.01 -15.79
CA PRO A 279 -15.83 16.83 -14.68
C PRO A 279 -16.95 17.12 -13.67
N PRO A 280 -16.64 17.20 -12.38
CA PRO A 280 -17.63 17.52 -11.36
C PRO A 280 -18.10 18.96 -11.51
N SER A 281 -19.36 19.23 -11.15
CA SER A 281 -19.81 20.60 -10.96
C SER A 281 -19.23 21.14 -9.65
N TYR A 282 -18.38 22.17 -9.73
CA TYR A 282 -17.66 22.70 -8.58
C TYR A 282 -18.51 23.50 -7.60
N GLY A 283 -18.03 23.51 -6.41
CA GLY A 283 -18.57 24.12 -5.20
C GLY A 283 -17.64 23.70 -4.06
N GLN A 284 -18.23 23.19 -2.98
CA GLN A 284 -17.47 22.56 -1.88
C GLN A 284 -16.79 21.27 -2.34
N SER A 285 -15.73 20.82 -1.64
CA SER A 285 -15.00 19.59 -1.92
C SER A 285 -15.91 18.36 -1.93
N LEU A 286 -15.55 17.37 -2.73
CA LEU A 286 -16.32 16.14 -2.95
C LEU A 286 -15.64 14.93 -2.32
N ILE A 287 -16.44 13.98 -1.83
CA ILE A 287 -15.90 12.68 -1.40
C ILE A 287 -15.38 11.86 -2.59
N ALA A 288 -15.83 12.15 -3.81
CA ALA A 288 -15.29 11.54 -5.03
C ALA A 288 -13.81 11.87 -5.22
N ASP A 289 -13.37 13.10 -4.89
CA ASP A 289 -11.96 13.50 -4.91
C ASP A 289 -11.11 12.63 -3.95
N LEU A 290 -11.64 12.32 -2.77
CA LEU A 290 -10.96 11.46 -1.78
C LEU A 290 -10.90 9.99 -2.24
N ILE A 291 -11.92 9.51 -2.95
CA ILE A 291 -11.91 8.17 -3.56
C ILE A 291 -10.84 8.10 -4.67
N GLU A 292 -10.72 9.12 -5.51
CA GLU A 292 -9.65 9.25 -6.51
C GLU A 292 -8.27 9.24 -5.85
N GLU A 293 -8.08 9.93 -4.71
CA GLU A 293 -6.83 9.86 -3.93
C GLU A 293 -6.51 8.48 -3.36
N GLY A 294 -7.47 7.55 -3.27
CA GLY A 294 -7.22 6.18 -2.81
C GLY A 294 -7.93 5.78 -1.52
N VAL A 295 -8.93 6.51 -1.06
CA VAL A 295 -9.75 6.15 0.10
C VAL A 295 -10.67 4.97 -0.23
N SER A 296 -10.83 4.02 0.70
CA SER A 296 -11.65 2.82 0.55
C SER A 296 -13.11 3.00 1.00
N GLY A 297 -13.39 4.04 1.79
CA GLY A 297 -14.74 4.34 2.23
C GLY A 297 -14.91 5.79 2.66
N ALA A 298 -16.03 6.38 2.25
CA ALA A 298 -16.37 7.75 2.58
C ALA A 298 -17.87 7.90 2.82
N LYS A 299 -18.25 8.86 3.66
CA LYS A 299 -19.63 9.29 3.78
C LYS A 299 -19.77 10.73 3.31
N GLY A 300 -20.85 11.02 2.61
CA GLY A 300 -21.18 12.35 2.16
C GLY A 300 -22.69 12.59 2.08
N TYR A 301 -23.07 13.78 1.60
CA TYR A 301 -24.45 14.24 1.60
C TYR A 301 -24.81 14.77 0.22
N VAL A 302 -25.94 14.30 -0.33
CA VAL A 302 -26.39 14.68 -1.68
C VAL A 302 -27.06 16.05 -1.71
N TYR A 303 -27.58 16.51 -0.56
CA TYR A 303 -28.16 17.82 -0.33
C TYR A 303 -27.64 18.40 0.99
N GLU A 304 -28.08 19.62 1.36
CA GLU A 304 -27.65 20.30 2.60
C GLU A 304 -28.18 19.59 3.87
N PRO A 305 -27.30 18.95 4.67
CA PRO A 305 -27.73 18.25 5.89
C PRO A 305 -27.81 19.19 7.09
N PHE A 306 -28.40 18.71 8.18
CA PHE A 306 -28.14 19.32 9.48
C PHE A 306 -26.76 18.94 10.00
N THR A 307 -26.09 19.83 10.70
CA THR A 307 -24.82 19.52 11.39
C THR A 307 -24.95 18.31 12.33
N SER A 308 -26.13 18.16 12.97
CA SER A 308 -26.42 17.00 13.85
C SER A 308 -26.62 15.66 13.13
N SER A 309 -26.65 15.64 11.79
CA SER A 309 -26.76 14.43 10.96
C SER A 309 -25.43 13.98 10.35
N ILE A 310 -24.38 14.76 10.53
CA ILE A 310 -23.02 14.37 10.18
C ILE A 310 -22.63 13.15 11.05
N ALA A 311 -21.93 12.20 10.46
CA ALA A 311 -21.51 11.03 11.21
C ALA A 311 -20.58 11.43 12.36
N ASP A 312 -20.85 10.89 13.54
CA ASP A 312 -20.03 11.13 14.72
C ASP A 312 -18.70 10.36 14.60
N PRO A 313 -17.55 11.02 14.42
CA PRO A 313 -16.26 10.35 14.25
C PRO A 313 -15.83 9.59 15.49
N SER A 314 -16.34 9.95 16.68
CA SER A 314 -16.05 9.21 17.91
C SER A 314 -16.67 7.82 17.90
N VAL A 315 -17.85 7.68 17.30
CA VAL A 315 -18.49 6.38 17.07
C VAL A 315 -17.88 5.69 15.86
N LEU A 316 -17.74 6.39 14.73
CA LEU A 316 -17.24 5.85 13.48
C LEU A 316 -15.90 5.12 13.67
N PHE A 317 -14.90 5.85 14.15
CA PHE A 317 -13.55 5.31 14.26
C PHE A 317 -13.39 4.32 15.43
N ASP A 318 -14.11 4.51 16.53
CA ASP A 318 -14.13 3.54 17.63
C ASP A 318 -14.66 2.19 17.17
N ARG A 319 -15.76 2.16 16.41
CA ARG A 319 -16.34 0.92 15.89
C ARG A 319 -15.45 0.28 14.83
N TYR A 320 -14.91 1.06 13.89
CA TYR A 320 -14.03 0.55 12.86
C TYR A 320 -12.75 -0.04 13.47
N ALA A 321 -12.13 0.65 14.41
CA ALA A 321 -10.97 0.18 15.16
C ALA A 321 -11.28 -1.04 16.06
N ALA A 322 -12.53 -1.25 16.44
CA ALA A 322 -13.01 -2.44 17.16
C ALA A 322 -13.25 -3.65 16.25
N GLY A 323 -13.14 -3.50 14.93
CA GLY A 323 -13.29 -4.59 13.95
C GLY A 323 -14.69 -4.71 13.34
N TYR A 324 -15.58 -3.75 13.57
CA TYR A 324 -16.82 -3.63 12.81
C TYR A 324 -16.50 -3.29 11.35
N ASN A 325 -17.37 -3.74 10.43
CA ASN A 325 -17.17 -3.43 9.02
C ASN A 325 -17.55 -1.97 8.69
N LEU A 326 -17.20 -1.55 7.46
CA LEU A 326 -17.42 -0.19 6.96
C LEU A 326 -18.87 0.26 7.13
N ALA A 327 -19.84 -0.53 6.63
CA ALA A 327 -21.24 -0.17 6.71
C ALA A 327 -21.73 -0.08 8.17
N GLU A 328 -21.38 -1.06 9.00
CA GLU A 328 -21.71 -1.05 10.42
C GLU A 328 -21.18 0.22 11.10
N SER A 329 -19.90 0.55 10.87
CA SER A 329 -19.24 1.68 11.52
C SER A 329 -19.88 3.02 11.14
N TYR A 330 -20.13 3.23 9.83
CA TYR A 330 -20.79 4.46 9.37
C TYR A 330 -22.24 4.57 9.87
N PHE A 331 -23.01 3.48 9.80
CA PHE A 331 -24.43 3.56 10.19
C PHE A 331 -24.64 3.57 11.70
N MET A 332 -23.72 3.04 12.51
CA MET A 332 -23.70 3.29 13.96
C MET A 332 -23.35 4.75 14.28
N ALA A 333 -22.59 5.42 13.44
CA ALA A 333 -22.26 6.84 13.59
C ALA A 333 -23.33 7.79 13.01
N SER A 334 -24.30 7.28 12.22
CA SER A 334 -25.33 8.06 11.52
C SER A 334 -26.66 8.04 12.25
N ARG A 335 -27.16 9.23 12.61
CA ARG A 335 -28.38 9.37 13.44
C ARG A 335 -29.68 9.08 12.71
N TYR A 336 -29.70 9.28 11.39
CA TYR A 336 -30.95 9.28 10.64
C TYR A 336 -30.96 8.28 9.51
N VAL A 337 -32.14 7.80 9.15
CA VAL A 337 -32.50 7.08 7.93
C VAL A 337 -33.52 7.86 7.14
N SER A 338 -33.76 7.53 5.88
CA SER A 338 -34.65 8.28 4.97
C SER A 338 -34.22 9.75 4.87
N TRP A 339 -32.93 9.96 4.63
CA TRP A 339 -32.29 11.29 4.63
C TRP A 339 -31.36 11.46 3.42
N MET A 340 -30.35 12.30 3.54
CA MET A 340 -29.52 12.81 2.43
C MET A 340 -28.14 12.17 2.36
N ASP A 341 -27.82 11.29 3.26
CA ASP A 341 -26.50 10.68 3.36
C ASP A 341 -26.33 9.49 2.42
N VAL A 342 -25.10 9.33 1.95
CA VAL A 342 -24.63 8.18 1.17
C VAL A 342 -23.30 7.71 1.71
N VAL A 343 -23.12 6.39 1.80
CA VAL A 343 -21.87 5.74 2.21
C VAL A 343 -21.28 5.06 0.99
N ILE A 344 -20.06 5.45 0.63
CA ILE A 344 -19.30 4.85 -0.47
C ILE A 344 -18.38 3.78 0.07
N GLY A 345 -18.34 2.62 -0.59
CA GLY A 345 -17.40 1.54 -0.31
C GLY A 345 -18.03 0.16 -0.25
N ASP A 346 -17.18 -0.85 -0.21
CA ASP A 346 -17.57 -2.24 0.05
C ASP A 346 -18.10 -2.36 1.49
N PRO A 347 -19.38 -2.75 1.69
CA PRO A 347 -20.00 -2.73 3.01
C PRO A 347 -19.28 -3.58 4.06
N LYS A 348 -18.61 -4.66 3.63
CA LYS A 348 -17.92 -5.59 4.53
C LYS A 348 -16.44 -5.30 4.72
N THR A 349 -15.95 -4.19 4.19
CA THR A 349 -14.57 -3.75 4.47
C THR A 349 -14.36 -3.63 5.97
N SER A 350 -13.36 -4.33 6.47
CA SER A 350 -12.87 -4.24 7.83
C SER A 350 -11.37 -4.38 7.84
N VAL A 351 -10.71 -3.89 8.87
CA VAL A 351 -9.26 -3.91 8.95
C VAL A 351 -8.77 -4.90 10.00
N GLN A 352 -7.71 -5.60 9.65
CA GLN A 352 -6.96 -6.42 10.57
C GLN A 352 -5.57 -5.81 10.73
N GLU A 353 -5.30 -5.23 11.87
CA GLU A 353 -3.95 -4.80 12.18
C GLU A 353 -3.07 -6.03 12.37
N VAL A 354 -2.02 -6.05 11.59
CA VAL A 354 -0.97 -7.05 11.74
C VAL A 354 0.09 -6.42 12.63
N GLN A 355 0.17 -6.88 13.88
CA GLN A 355 1.27 -6.48 14.76
C GLN A 355 2.58 -6.86 14.08
N GLY A 356 3.39 -5.83 13.80
CA GLY A 356 4.62 -6.03 13.05
C GLY A 356 4.34 -6.47 11.62
N MET A 357 3.54 -5.74 10.85
CA MET A 357 3.76 -5.74 9.41
C MET A 357 5.19 -5.24 9.25
N GLN A 358 6.12 -6.19 9.30
CA GLN A 358 7.38 -6.02 8.64
C GLN A 358 7.00 -5.50 7.25
N PRO A 359 7.65 -4.49 6.70
CA PRO A 359 7.38 -4.02 5.34
C PRO A 359 7.37 -5.15 4.33
N VAL A 360 7.85 -6.30 4.76
CA VAL A 360 7.88 -7.57 4.03
C VAL A 360 7.26 -8.67 4.88
N GLN A 361 6.18 -9.26 4.40
CA GLN A 361 5.61 -10.44 5.00
C GLN A 361 6.40 -11.67 4.54
N MET A 362 7.30 -12.15 5.40
CA MET A 362 8.07 -13.36 5.13
C MET A 362 7.17 -14.59 5.12
N SER A 363 7.33 -15.45 4.11
CA SER A 363 6.70 -16.78 4.08
C SER A 363 7.57 -17.85 4.70
N PHE A 364 8.88 -17.75 4.50
CA PHE A 364 9.88 -18.65 5.09
C PHE A 364 11.27 -18.02 5.04
N LEU A 365 12.15 -18.48 5.92
CA LEU A 365 13.60 -18.32 5.82
C LEU A 365 14.23 -19.67 6.17
N HIS A 366 14.99 -20.22 5.25
CA HIS A 366 15.75 -21.46 5.44
C HIS A 366 17.23 -21.22 5.19
N ALA A 367 18.05 -21.71 6.09
CA ALA A 367 19.48 -21.78 5.92
C ALA A 367 19.92 -23.24 5.99
N THR A 368 20.54 -23.74 4.95
CA THR A 368 20.95 -25.16 4.83
C THR A 368 22.39 -25.27 4.38
N THR A 369 23.04 -26.36 4.80
CA THR A 369 24.41 -26.69 4.36
C THR A 369 24.52 -28.15 3.97
N GLN A 370 25.39 -28.46 3.02
CA GLN A 370 25.78 -29.84 2.71
C GLN A 370 27.06 -30.18 3.47
N ILE A 371 27.13 -31.40 4.00
CA ILE A 371 28.28 -31.87 4.77
C ILE A 371 29.56 -31.74 3.93
N GLY A 372 30.56 -31.05 4.47
CA GLY A 372 31.86 -30.87 3.83
C GLY A 372 31.90 -29.82 2.71
N SER A 373 30.79 -29.16 2.37
CA SER A 373 30.76 -28.14 1.31
C SER A 373 31.33 -26.79 1.75
N GLY A 374 31.26 -26.47 3.05
CA GLY A 374 31.57 -25.14 3.58
C GLY A 374 30.74 -24.02 3.01
N ILE A 375 29.61 -24.34 2.39
CA ILE A 375 28.67 -23.39 1.84
C ILE A 375 27.35 -23.51 2.60
N VAL A 376 26.82 -22.38 3.04
CA VAL A 376 25.47 -22.26 3.59
C VAL A 376 24.60 -21.56 2.56
N GLU A 377 23.59 -22.25 2.07
CA GLU A 377 22.59 -21.69 1.17
C GLU A 377 21.42 -21.15 1.99
N LEU A 378 21.11 -19.87 1.79
CA LEU A 378 19.93 -19.22 2.35
C LEU A 378 18.89 -19.08 1.25
N ARG A 379 17.67 -19.49 1.59
CA ARG A 379 16.48 -19.28 0.74
C ARG A 379 15.40 -18.65 1.58
N TRP A 380 14.76 -17.63 1.06
CA TRP A 380 13.62 -17.03 1.72
C TRP A 380 12.56 -16.62 0.71
N GLY A 381 11.35 -16.53 1.20
CA GLY A 381 10.23 -16.07 0.41
C GLY A 381 9.44 -15.00 1.15
N THR A 382 8.75 -14.18 0.38
CA THR A 382 7.79 -13.21 0.87
C THR A 382 6.40 -13.55 0.33
N LEU A 383 5.35 -13.27 1.10
CA LEU A 383 3.97 -13.36 0.64
C LEU A 383 3.54 -12.05 -0.02
N SER A 384 4.07 -10.95 0.48
CA SER A 384 3.89 -9.60 -0.05
C SER A 384 5.04 -8.73 0.40
N GLU A 385 5.30 -7.66 -0.32
CA GLU A 385 6.28 -6.65 0.02
C GLU A 385 5.62 -5.27 -0.05
N MET A 386 5.98 -4.40 0.88
CA MET A 386 5.55 -3.01 0.88
C MET A 386 6.76 -2.11 1.13
N ASN A 387 7.02 -1.22 0.19
CA ASN A 387 8.18 -0.32 0.23
C ASN A 387 9.52 -1.04 0.49
N ASN A 388 9.62 -2.31 0.08
CA ASN A 388 10.82 -3.12 0.30
C ASN A 388 11.97 -2.70 -0.61
N TYR A 389 13.00 -2.07 -0.03
CA TYR A 389 14.22 -1.75 -0.76
C TYR A 389 15.03 -3.03 -1.04
N GLY A 390 15.11 -3.95 -0.05
CA GLY A 390 15.84 -5.20 -0.19
C GLY A 390 16.32 -5.77 1.13
N PHE A 391 17.14 -6.79 1.02
CA PHE A 391 17.64 -7.60 2.13
C PHE A 391 19.15 -7.60 2.17
N THR A 392 19.72 -7.59 3.36
CA THR A 392 21.12 -7.92 3.62
C THR A 392 21.15 -9.12 4.56
N VAL A 393 21.97 -10.13 4.27
CA VAL A 393 22.12 -11.27 5.16
C VAL A 393 23.09 -10.90 6.28
N GLN A 394 22.70 -11.19 7.51
CA GLN A 394 23.54 -11.07 8.68
C GLN A 394 23.89 -12.46 9.24
N ARG A 395 25.10 -12.59 9.75
CA ARG A 395 25.60 -13.79 10.42
C ARG A 395 26.16 -13.46 11.80
N ALA A 396 26.00 -14.40 12.73
CA ALA A 396 26.63 -14.39 14.05
C ALA A 396 27.10 -15.80 14.39
N ASP A 397 28.06 -15.89 15.32
CA ASP A 397 28.53 -17.11 15.95
C ASP A 397 27.78 -17.45 17.25
N THR A 398 26.91 -16.53 17.70
CA THR A 398 26.05 -16.73 18.88
C THR A 398 24.61 -16.27 18.59
N ALA A 399 23.64 -16.93 19.24
CA ALA A 399 22.22 -16.68 19.03
C ALA A 399 21.73 -15.29 19.50
N LEU A 400 22.42 -14.63 20.40
CA LEU A 400 21.88 -13.46 21.12
C LEU A 400 22.50 -12.12 20.71
N ARG A 401 23.66 -12.10 20.07
CA ARG A 401 24.39 -10.87 19.71
C ARG A 401 25.52 -11.17 18.71
N GLY A 402 26.10 -10.11 18.18
CA GLY A 402 27.23 -10.23 17.25
C GLY A 402 26.85 -10.39 15.79
N PHE A 403 25.59 -10.15 15.43
CA PHE A 403 25.18 -10.15 14.02
C PHE A 403 25.88 -9.04 13.26
N SER A 404 26.57 -9.39 12.18
CA SER A 404 27.19 -8.47 11.25
C SER A 404 26.68 -8.67 9.84
N ASP A 405 26.59 -7.58 9.08
CA ASP A 405 26.23 -7.62 7.66
C ASP A 405 27.33 -8.37 6.89
N LEU A 406 26.95 -9.37 6.09
CA LEU A 406 27.88 -10.08 5.24
C LEU A 406 28.14 -9.29 3.96
N GLU A 407 29.40 -9.17 3.58
CA GLU A 407 29.80 -8.44 2.39
C GLU A 407 29.19 -9.07 1.13
N GLY A 408 28.63 -8.25 0.24
CA GLY A 408 28.01 -8.70 -1.00
C GLY A 408 26.68 -9.46 -0.81
N SER A 409 26.09 -9.47 0.39
CA SER A 409 24.85 -10.21 0.69
C SER A 409 23.55 -9.45 0.42
N TYR A 410 23.64 -8.25 -0.10
CA TYR A 410 22.43 -7.50 -0.43
C TYR A 410 21.70 -8.12 -1.63
N VAL A 411 20.40 -8.32 -1.48
CA VAL A 411 19.48 -8.76 -2.52
C VAL A 411 18.37 -7.72 -2.63
N ALA A 412 18.15 -7.18 -3.83
CA ALA A 412 17.12 -6.17 -4.05
C ALA A 412 15.72 -6.75 -3.83
N GLY A 413 14.85 -5.97 -3.19
CA GLY A 413 13.43 -6.25 -3.07
C GLY A 413 12.66 -5.84 -4.32
N HIS A 414 11.36 -6.10 -4.33
CA HIS A 414 10.45 -5.77 -5.44
C HIS A 414 9.62 -4.50 -5.18
N GLY A 415 10.02 -3.69 -4.18
CA GLY A 415 9.31 -2.47 -3.82
C GLY A 415 7.98 -2.77 -3.12
N THR A 416 6.85 -2.49 -3.77
CA THR A 416 5.52 -2.86 -3.30
C THR A 416 4.91 -3.86 -4.26
N THR A 417 4.65 -5.08 -3.78
CA THR A 417 3.99 -6.16 -4.52
C THR A 417 3.18 -7.05 -3.59
N LEU A 418 2.03 -7.48 -4.05
CA LEU A 418 1.20 -8.49 -3.37
C LEU A 418 1.52 -9.91 -3.85
N ASP A 419 2.32 -10.04 -4.91
CA ASP A 419 2.73 -11.34 -5.43
C ASP A 419 3.86 -11.94 -4.57
N PRO A 420 3.79 -13.23 -4.23
CA PRO A 420 4.87 -13.92 -3.52
C PRO A 420 6.19 -13.86 -4.30
N GLN A 421 7.26 -13.54 -3.59
CA GLN A 421 8.61 -13.48 -4.15
C GLN A 421 9.51 -14.54 -3.51
N SER A 422 10.53 -14.98 -4.23
CA SER A 422 11.51 -15.97 -3.75
C SER A 422 12.92 -15.48 -4.01
N TYR A 423 13.78 -15.67 -3.03
CA TYR A 423 15.16 -15.19 -3.01
C TYR A 423 16.11 -16.28 -2.59
N THR A 424 17.34 -16.17 -3.02
CA THR A 424 18.43 -17.07 -2.61
C THR A 424 19.75 -16.31 -2.53
N TRP A 425 20.57 -16.70 -1.58
CA TRP A 425 21.94 -16.21 -1.43
C TRP A 425 22.79 -17.27 -0.73
N SER A 426 24.11 -17.27 -0.93
CA SER A 426 25.00 -18.27 -0.35
C SER A 426 26.17 -17.64 0.37
N ASP A 427 26.42 -18.11 1.60
CA ASP A 427 27.58 -17.78 2.40
C ASP A 427 28.63 -18.89 2.31
N ARG A 428 29.88 -18.50 2.25
CA ARG A 428 31.01 -19.44 2.26
C ARG A 428 31.67 -19.39 3.62
N ILE A 429 31.61 -20.51 4.34
CA ILE A 429 32.21 -20.68 5.65
C ILE A 429 33.44 -21.57 5.52
N VAL A 430 34.54 -21.18 6.16
CA VAL A 430 35.81 -21.88 6.08
C VAL A 430 35.98 -22.82 7.27
N GLU A 431 35.35 -22.57 8.42
CA GLU A 431 35.52 -23.31 9.63
C GLU A 431 34.26 -24.03 10.09
N PRO A 432 34.37 -25.25 10.64
CA PRO A 432 33.26 -25.93 11.30
C PRO A 432 32.78 -25.14 12.51
N GLY A 433 31.47 -25.05 12.69
CA GLY A 433 30.89 -24.30 13.81
C GLY A 433 29.38 -24.17 13.71
N ALA A 434 28.77 -23.63 14.75
CA ALA A 434 27.38 -23.24 14.74
C ALA A 434 27.28 -21.77 14.36
N TYR A 435 26.51 -21.47 13.34
CA TYR A 435 26.30 -20.13 12.83
C TYR A 435 24.81 -19.79 12.85
N PHE A 436 24.52 -18.53 13.11
CA PHE A 436 23.16 -17.99 13.13
C PHE A 436 23.00 -16.95 12.04
N TYR A 437 21.96 -17.10 11.24
CA TYR A 437 21.64 -16.20 10.13
C TYR A 437 20.31 -15.50 10.37
N ARG A 438 20.22 -14.25 9.97
CA ARG A 438 18.99 -13.51 9.84
C ARG A 438 19.04 -12.57 8.65
N LEU A 439 17.89 -12.12 8.20
CA LEU A 439 17.78 -11.08 7.21
C LEU A 439 17.62 -9.73 7.90
N LYS A 440 18.31 -8.74 7.39
CA LYS A 440 18.09 -7.33 7.65
C LYS A 440 17.43 -6.75 6.41
N GLN A 441 16.15 -6.52 6.50
CA GLN A 441 15.34 -5.93 5.43
C GLN A 441 15.36 -4.41 5.59
N PHE A 442 15.40 -3.69 4.48
CA PHE A 442 15.35 -2.24 4.43
C PHE A 442 14.11 -1.77 3.69
N ASP A 443 13.47 -0.75 4.23
CA ASP A 443 12.45 0.01 3.52
C ASP A 443 13.07 1.06 2.62
N VAL A 444 12.28 1.57 1.68
CA VAL A 444 12.68 2.69 0.81
C VAL A 444 13.00 3.96 1.62
N ASP A 445 12.43 4.11 2.82
CA ASP A 445 12.72 5.23 3.74
C ASP A 445 13.96 5.01 4.63
N GLY A 446 14.65 3.86 4.46
CA GLY A 446 15.88 3.52 5.18
C GLY A 446 15.68 2.85 6.53
N LYS A 447 14.45 2.59 6.98
CA LYS A 447 14.20 1.78 8.16
C LYS A 447 14.69 0.36 7.95
N ALA A 448 15.25 -0.24 8.99
CA ALA A 448 15.71 -1.62 8.98
C ALA A 448 14.83 -2.50 9.89
N HIS A 449 14.46 -3.67 9.36
CA HIS A 449 13.72 -4.71 10.04
C HIS A 449 14.52 -6.03 10.03
N PHE A 450 14.32 -6.87 11.03
CA PHE A 450 15.07 -8.10 11.15
C PHE A 450 14.13 -9.30 11.16
N SER A 451 14.49 -10.36 10.41
CA SER A 451 13.79 -11.64 10.46
C SER A 451 14.11 -12.40 11.74
N GLU A 452 13.36 -13.46 11.99
CA GLU A 452 13.80 -14.51 12.91
C GLU A 452 15.13 -15.11 12.45
N GLN A 453 15.92 -15.61 13.41
CA GLN A 453 17.21 -16.22 13.13
C GLN A 453 17.07 -17.71 12.80
N GLN A 454 17.97 -18.20 11.95
CA GLN A 454 18.11 -19.60 11.60
C GLN A 454 19.49 -20.10 12.01
N GLN A 455 19.53 -21.22 12.74
CA GLN A 455 20.78 -21.85 13.11
C GLN A 455 21.22 -22.90 12.08
N VAL A 456 22.47 -22.86 11.69
CA VAL A 456 23.12 -23.87 10.84
C VAL A 456 24.37 -24.37 11.51
N VAL A 457 24.56 -25.69 11.55
CA VAL A 457 25.77 -26.32 12.06
C VAL A 457 26.58 -26.84 10.88
N VAL A 458 27.73 -26.24 10.64
CA VAL A 458 28.69 -26.69 9.63
C VAL A 458 29.59 -27.73 10.25
N THR A 459 29.53 -28.97 9.76
CA THR A 459 30.29 -30.10 10.27
C THR A 459 31.30 -30.60 9.24
N GLY A 460 32.50 -30.98 9.67
CA GLY A 460 33.57 -31.58 8.85
C GLY A 460 34.64 -30.59 8.44
N ALA A 461 35.84 -31.07 8.15
CA ALA A 461 36.91 -30.26 7.57
C ALA A 461 36.52 -29.84 6.16
N VAL A 462 36.47 -28.55 5.92
CA VAL A 462 36.30 -28.02 4.57
C VAL A 462 37.55 -28.39 3.78
N ALA A 463 37.47 -29.41 2.91
CA ALA A 463 38.51 -29.61 1.93
C ALA A 463 38.63 -28.29 1.13
N SER A 464 39.85 -27.77 0.97
CA SER A 464 40.07 -26.54 0.22
C SER A 464 39.56 -26.73 -1.22
N VAL A 465 38.34 -26.33 -1.45
CA VAL A 465 37.76 -26.34 -2.80
C VAL A 465 38.32 -25.12 -3.52
N LYS A 466 39.30 -25.37 -4.36
CA LYS A 466 39.63 -24.49 -5.44
C LYS A 466 38.38 -24.42 -6.35
N ASP A 467 37.95 -23.23 -6.61
CA ASP A 467 36.88 -22.88 -7.56
C ASP A 467 35.43 -23.19 -7.17
N ALA A 468 34.77 -22.19 -6.57
CA ALA A 468 33.32 -22.06 -6.68
C ALA A 468 32.94 -20.64 -7.11
N SER A 469 32.57 -20.57 -8.35
CA SER A 469 31.80 -19.56 -9.08
C SER A 469 31.94 -18.09 -8.66
N LEU A 470 33.03 -17.48 -9.09
CA LEU A 470 33.05 -16.08 -9.49
C LEU A 470 31.90 -15.81 -10.47
N PRO A 471 31.33 -14.60 -10.48
CA PRO A 471 30.30 -14.26 -11.45
C PRO A 471 30.74 -14.67 -12.86
N GLN A 472 30.03 -15.62 -13.47
CA GLN A 472 30.37 -16.11 -14.81
C GLN A 472 29.91 -15.16 -15.91
N ARG A 473 29.22 -14.07 -15.56
CA ARG A 473 28.71 -13.09 -16.50
C ARG A 473 29.01 -11.67 -16.03
N PHE A 474 29.48 -10.87 -16.98
CA PHE A 474 29.48 -9.43 -16.90
C PHE A 474 28.04 -8.91 -16.90
N ALA A 475 27.71 -7.95 -16.04
CA ALA A 475 26.38 -7.36 -15.98
C ALA A 475 26.42 -5.96 -15.37
N LEU A 476 25.55 -5.07 -15.87
CA LEU A 476 25.25 -3.77 -15.32
C LEU A 476 23.78 -3.77 -14.86
N ASP A 477 23.54 -3.54 -13.57
CA ASP A 477 22.19 -3.54 -13.02
C ASP A 477 21.50 -2.18 -13.27
N GLN A 478 20.16 -2.14 -13.24
CA GLN A 478 19.42 -0.88 -13.24
C GLN A 478 19.72 -0.13 -11.94
N ASN A 479 19.97 1.19 -12.05
CA ASN A 479 20.13 2.02 -10.85
C ASN A 479 18.85 2.04 -10.01
N TYR A 480 19.02 2.13 -8.71
CA TYR A 480 17.90 2.25 -7.82
C TYR A 480 18.18 3.24 -6.67
N PRO A 481 17.19 4.11 -6.35
CA PRO A 481 15.92 4.31 -7.04
C PRO A 481 16.07 4.84 -8.48
N ASN A 482 15.05 4.61 -9.32
CA ASN A 482 14.92 5.20 -10.64
C ASN A 482 13.44 5.39 -10.99
N PRO A 483 12.90 6.62 -11.03
CA PRO A 483 13.59 7.91 -10.86
C PRO A 483 14.24 8.10 -9.49
N PHE A 484 15.23 9.00 -9.37
CA PHE A 484 15.96 9.24 -8.13
C PHE A 484 16.07 10.74 -7.78
N ASN A 485 16.23 11.03 -6.46
CA ASN A 485 16.41 12.39 -5.91
C ASN A 485 17.07 12.33 -4.53
N PRO A 486 18.22 12.96 -4.25
CA PRO A 486 19.26 13.26 -5.25
C PRO A 486 20.19 12.06 -5.49
N VAL A 487 20.09 10.96 -4.71
CA VAL A 487 21.04 9.84 -4.70
C VAL A 487 20.43 8.57 -5.27
N THR A 488 21.22 7.82 -6.02
CA THR A 488 20.90 6.48 -6.51
C THR A 488 22.10 5.56 -6.39
N THR A 489 21.90 4.25 -6.46
CA THR A 489 22.96 3.25 -6.42
C THR A 489 22.96 2.44 -7.72
N ILE A 490 24.14 2.23 -8.28
CA ILE A 490 24.37 1.44 -9.49
C ILE A 490 25.15 0.18 -9.12
N GLY A 491 24.58 -0.99 -9.41
CA GLY A 491 25.22 -2.29 -9.24
C GLY A 491 25.86 -2.78 -10.53
N PHE A 492 26.99 -3.51 -10.44
CA PHE A 492 27.59 -4.17 -11.60
C PHE A 492 28.42 -5.39 -11.18
N ARG A 493 28.68 -6.28 -12.15
CA ARG A 493 29.44 -7.51 -11.95
C ARG A 493 30.58 -7.60 -12.94
N VAL A 494 31.78 -7.95 -12.42
CA VAL A 494 32.98 -8.23 -13.18
C VAL A 494 33.18 -9.73 -13.24
N ALA A 495 33.14 -10.32 -14.45
CA ALA A 495 33.33 -11.76 -14.64
C ALA A 495 34.81 -12.16 -14.51
N GLY A 496 35.08 -13.34 -13.96
CA GLY A 496 36.41 -13.94 -14.01
C GLY A 496 36.67 -14.57 -15.37
N GLU A 497 37.75 -14.21 -16.02
CA GLU A 497 38.21 -14.96 -17.19
C GLU A 497 38.89 -16.26 -16.76
N LYS A 498 38.45 -17.39 -17.32
CA LYS A 498 39.19 -18.64 -17.24
C LYS A 498 40.36 -18.52 -18.23
N THR A 499 41.57 -18.31 -17.75
CA THR A 499 42.76 -18.62 -18.55
C THR A 499 42.86 -20.12 -18.68
N GLY A 500 42.20 -20.67 -19.66
CA GLY A 500 42.36 -22.05 -20.08
C GLY A 500 43.27 -22.12 -21.31
N SER A 501 44.50 -22.53 -21.11
CA SER A 501 45.29 -23.08 -22.20
C SER A 501 45.88 -24.41 -21.74
N GLY A 502 45.27 -25.47 -22.17
CA GLY A 502 45.89 -26.76 -22.29
C GLY A 502 46.02 -27.07 -23.78
N VAL A 503 47.15 -26.83 -24.35
CA VAL A 503 47.58 -27.49 -25.58
C VAL A 503 48.88 -28.15 -25.27
N SER A 504 48.87 -29.49 -25.28
CA SER A 504 50.04 -30.35 -25.35
C SER A 504 50.68 -30.19 -26.74
N GLY A 505 52.00 -29.99 -26.79
CA GLY A 505 52.74 -29.96 -28.02
C GLY A 505 54.21 -29.79 -27.73
N GLU A 506 54.98 -30.75 -28.13
CA GLU A 506 56.35 -31.12 -27.91
C GLU A 506 57.42 -30.03 -28.08
N GLU A 507 58.53 -30.34 -27.44
CA GLU A 507 59.84 -29.68 -27.40
C GLU A 507 60.42 -29.31 -28.80
N THR A 508 61.12 -28.20 -28.86
CA THR A 508 62.54 -28.16 -29.30
C THR A 508 63.12 -26.78 -29.02
N GLY A 509 64.35 -26.81 -28.62
CA GLY A 509 65.25 -25.99 -27.95
C GLY A 509 65.82 -24.69 -28.55
N SER A 510 66.79 -24.21 -27.75
CA SER A 510 67.83 -23.21 -27.97
C SER A 510 67.44 -21.71 -27.90
N GLY A 511 67.82 -21.05 -26.86
CA GLY A 511 69.06 -20.42 -26.57
C GLY A 511 69.11 -18.97 -27.14
N VAL A 512 69.40 -18.07 -26.24
CA VAL A 512 70.34 -16.96 -26.37
C VAL A 512 69.89 -15.71 -25.56
N SER A 513 70.75 -15.37 -24.64
CA SER A 513 70.96 -14.17 -23.86
C SER A 513 70.80 -12.83 -24.58
N GLY A 514 70.41 -11.80 -23.85
CA GLY A 514 70.54 -10.41 -24.25
C GLY A 514 70.17 -9.43 -23.13
N GLU A 515 71.16 -8.85 -22.56
CA GLU A 515 71.24 -7.84 -21.50
C GLU A 515 70.76 -6.44 -21.93
N LYS A 516 70.43 -5.70 -20.89
CA LYS A 516 70.70 -4.29 -20.57
C LYS A 516 69.76 -3.15 -20.90
N THR A 517 69.53 -2.46 -19.76
CA THR A 517 69.65 -0.98 -19.50
C THR A 517 68.47 -0.15 -19.97
N GLY A 518 67.99 0.79 -19.26
CA GLY A 518 68.37 1.53 -18.07
C GLY A 518 67.60 2.86 -18.01
N ALA A 519 67.61 3.49 -16.88
CA ALA A 519 67.31 4.89 -16.57
C ALA A 519 65.84 5.38 -16.77
N GLY A 520 65.08 5.84 -15.83
CA GLY A 520 65.36 6.78 -14.74
C GLY A 520 64.92 8.17 -15.12
N VAL A 521 63.88 8.73 -14.49
CA VAL A 521 63.85 10.12 -14.00
C VAL A 521 62.60 10.31 -13.11
N SER A 522 62.88 10.86 -11.98
CA SER A 522 62.09 11.35 -10.86
C SER A 522 61.12 12.49 -11.17
N GLY A 523 60.06 12.60 -10.38
CA GLY A 523 59.25 13.81 -10.26
C GLY A 523 58.33 13.71 -9.04
N GLU A 524 58.65 14.47 -8.04
CA GLU A 524 58.09 14.53 -6.69
C GLU A 524 56.64 15.06 -6.62
N LYS A 525 55.90 14.44 -5.69
CA LYS A 525 55.19 14.93 -4.49
C LYS A 525 54.02 15.91 -4.67
N THR A 526 52.91 15.66 -4.06
CA THR A 526 52.43 15.78 -2.69
C THR A 526 51.01 15.20 -2.64
N GLY A 527 50.51 14.44 -1.77
CA GLY A 527 50.68 14.16 -0.36
C GLY A 527 49.36 14.39 0.39
N ALA A 528 48.65 13.32 0.78
CA ALA A 528 47.92 13.25 2.04
C ALA A 528 47.47 11.81 2.26
N GLY A 529 47.99 11.21 3.32
CA GLY A 529 47.78 9.83 3.64
C GLY A 529 46.53 9.59 4.45
N VAL A 530 46.01 8.37 4.32
CA VAL A 530 45.28 7.70 5.40
C VAL A 530 45.82 6.26 5.45
N SER A 531 46.32 5.94 6.62
CA SER A 531 46.85 4.63 7.02
C SER A 531 45.75 3.57 7.02
N GLY A 532 45.98 2.44 6.38
CA GLY A 532 45.23 1.22 6.51
C GLY A 532 46.18 0.06 6.41
N GLU A 533 46.33 -0.68 7.49
CA GLU A 533 47.20 -1.83 7.64
C GLU A 533 46.91 -2.93 6.62
N LYS A 534 48.00 -3.38 6.00
CA LYS A 534 48.02 -4.60 5.19
C LYS A 534 48.25 -5.81 6.10
N THR A 535 47.31 -6.74 6.08
CA THR A 535 47.66 -8.14 6.32
C THR A 535 47.39 -8.93 5.05
N GLY A 536 48.45 -9.25 4.36
CA GLY A 536 48.37 -10.04 3.17
C GLY A 536 48.40 -11.53 3.48
N SER A 537 47.57 -12.29 2.79
CA SER A 537 47.93 -13.66 2.40
C SER A 537 47.50 -13.80 0.92
N GLY A 538 48.52 -13.98 0.06
CA GLY A 538 48.37 -13.99 -1.38
C GLY A 538 47.55 -15.17 -1.88
N VAL A 539 46.60 -14.88 -2.78
CA VAL A 539 46.07 -15.83 -3.76
C VAL A 539 46.50 -15.32 -5.10
N SER A 540 47.57 -15.91 -5.61
CA SER A 540 48.04 -15.72 -6.97
C SER A 540 47.15 -16.49 -7.94
N GLY A 541 46.48 -15.79 -8.90
CA GLY A 541 45.82 -16.44 -10.03
C GLY A 541 44.57 -15.77 -10.60
N LEU A 542 44.07 -14.65 -10.06
CA LEU A 542 42.91 -13.96 -10.62
C LEU A 542 43.36 -12.64 -11.26
N GLY A 543 43.21 -12.53 -12.58
CA GLY A 543 43.49 -11.28 -13.32
C GLY A 543 42.50 -10.20 -12.90
N SER A 544 42.98 -9.01 -12.55
CA SER A 544 42.14 -7.82 -12.40
C SER A 544 41.82 -7.23 -13.76
N SER A 545 40.61 -6.76 -13.97
CA SER A 545 40.19 -6.06 -15.18
C SER A 545 40.05 -4.56 -14.92
N ASN A 546 40.45 -3.73 -15.89
CA ASN A 546 40.17 -2.32 -15.80
C ASN A 546 38.67 -2.09 -15.95
N VAL A 547 38.07 -1.42 -14.96
CA VAL A 547 36.64 -1.13 -14.89
C VAL A 547 36.44 0.37 -14.92
N ARG A 548 35.62 0.84 -15.87
CA ARG A 548 35.18 2.23 -15.95
C ARG A 548 33.66 2.29 -15.94
N LEU A 549 33.09 3.02 -14.99
CA LEU A 549 31.66 3.32 -14.91
C LEU A 549 31.47 4.84 -15.02
N THR A 550 30.77 5.29 -16.03
CA THR A 550 30.64 6.71 -16.37
C THR A 550 29.20 7.09 -16.63
N VAL A 551 28.80 8.28 -16.20
CA VAL A 551 27.47 8.86 -16.41
C VAL A 551 27.55 9.92 -17.51
N TYR A 552 26.57 9.94 -18.41
CA TYR A 552 26.44 10.84 -19.53
C TYR A 552 25.08 11.54 -19.56
N ASP A 553 25.02 12.75 -20.07
CA ASP A 553 23.77 13.42 -20.42
C ASP A 553 23.19 12.94 -21.77
N LEU A 554 22.02 13.46 -22.16
CA LEU A 554 21.36 13.14 -23.44
C LEU A 554 22.17 13.53 -24.68
N LEU A 555 23.12 14.44 -24.54
CA LEU A 555 24.01 14.89 -25.63
C LEU A 555 25.31 14.05 -25.70
N GLY A 556 25.43 13.02 -24.84
CA GLY A 556 26.62 12.18 -24.79
C GLY A 556 27.82 12.83 -24.07
N ARG A 557 27.63 13.92 -23.33
CA ARG A 557 28.69 14.55 -22.55
C ARG A 557 28.86 13.82 -21.24
N GLU A 558 30.11 13.51 -20.87
CA GLU A 558 30.42 12.91 -19.57
C GLU A 558 30.10 13.89 -18.43
N VAL A 559 29.28 13.47 -17.50
CA VAL A 559 28.90 14.29 -16.34
C VAL A 559 29.49 13.78 -15.04
N ALA A 560 29.85 12.49 -14.96
CA ALA A 560 30.56 11.92 -13.83
C ALA A 560 31.26 10.61 -14.19
N VAL A 561 32.46 10.38 -13.62
CA VAL A 561 33.14 9.08 -13.62
C VAL A 561 33.02 8.49 -12.23
N LEU A 562 32.30 7.38 -12.08
CA LEU A 562 32.01 6.76 -10.80
C LEU A 562 33.05 5.70 -10.40
N VAL A 563 33.60 4.99 -11.40
CA VAL A 563 34.65 3.99 -11.21
C VAL A 563 35.66 4.14 -12.37
N ASN A 564 36.95 4.10 -12.07
CA ASN A 564 38.03 4.04 -13.07
C ASN A 564 39.26 3.40 -12.40
N GLU A 565 39.19 2.08 -12.20
CA GLU A 565 40.26 1.35 -11.51
C GLU A 565 40.23 -0.15 -11.87
N ASN A 566 41.32 -0.84 -11.57
CA ASN A 566 41.34 -2.29 -11.71
C ASN A 566 40.58 -2.99 -10.59
N LYS A 567 39.63 -3.84 -10.97
CA LYS A 567 38.85 -4.63 -10.03
C LYS A 567 39.02 -6.13 -10.28
N LEU A 568 39.02 -6.90 -9.21
CA LEU A 568 38.96 -8.36 -9.25
C LEU A 568 37.57 -8.81 -9.72
N PRO A 569 37.40 -10.04 -10.22
CA PRO A 569 36.08 -10.60 -10.45
C PRO A 569 35.22 -10.55 -9.19
N GLY A 570 33.99 -10.00 -9.33
CA GLY A 570 33.10 -9.78 -8.17
C GLY A 570 31.89 -8.92 -8.53
N ALA A 571 31.01 -8.73 -7.55
CA ALA A 571 29.88 -7.82 -7.62
C ALA A 571 30.22 -6.51 -6.88
N TYR A 572 29.90 -5.37 -7.49
CA TYR A 572 30.24 -4.03 -7.00
C TYR A 572 29.05 -3.12 -7.02
N ARG A 573 29.10 -2.06 -6.21
CA ARG A 573 28.08 -1.02 -6.12
C ARG A 573 28.73 0.34 -5.92
N VAL A 574 28.11 1.34 -6.52
CA VAL A 574 28.56 2.73 -6.43
C VAL A 574 27.35 3.62 -6.26
N ALA A 575 27.39 4.50 -5.27
CA ALA A 575 26.40 5.54 -5.10
C ALA A 575 26.69 6.70 -6.06
N PHE A 576 25.64 7.28 -6.62
CA PHE A 576 25.70 8.46 -7.46
C PHE A 576 24.77 9.55 -6.93
N ASP A 577 25.33 10.72 -6.66
CA ASP A 577 24.58 11.91 -6.24
C ASP A 577 24.37 12.85 -7.44
N GLY A 578 23.12 12.99 -7.89
CA GLY A 578 22.69 13.87 -8.98
C GLY A 578 22.36 15.30 -8.54
N GLY A 579 22.54 15.68 -7.26
CA GLY A 579 22.09 16.97 -6.71
C GLY A 579 22.55 18.22 -7.47
N ARG A 580 23.64 18.11 -8.23
CA ARG A 580 24.17 19.20 -9.08
C ARG A 580 23.66 19.17 -10.52
N LEU A 581 22.90 18.14 -10.89
CA LEU A 581 22.39 17.97 -12.24
C LEU A 581 21.01 18.63 -12.39
N ALA A 582 20.57 18.85 -13.64
CA ALA A 582 19.21 19.22 -13.95
C ALA A 582 18.30 17.98 -13.94
N SER A 583 17.01 18.14 -13.61
CA SER A 583 16.03 17.06 -13.80
C SER A 583 16.02 16.59 -15.25
N GLY A 584 16.04 15.28 -15.48
CA GLY A 584 16.07 14.72 -16.81
C GLY A 584 16.61 13.30 -16.87
N THR A 585 16.72 12.79 -18.10
CA THR A 585 17.24 11.45 -18.37
C THR A 585 18.75 11.50 -18.58
N TYR A 586 19.45 10.54 -17.99
CA TYR A 586 20.88 10.32 -18.10
C TYR A 586 21.16 8.87 -18.48
N PHE A 587 22.35 8.61 -19.03
CA PHE A 587 22.83 7.26 -19.32
C PHE A 587 24.04 6.96 -18.44
N TYR A 588 24.21 5.72 -18.05
CA TYR A 588 25.44 5.27 -17.44
C TYR A 588 25.98 4.04 -18.18
N LEU A 589 27.26 4.02 -18.36
CA LEU A 589 28.00 3.06 -19.17
C LEU A 589 29.07 2.39 -18.31
N LEU A 590 29.01 1.06 -18.24
CA LEU A 590 30.05 0.22 -17.65
C LEU A 590 30.92 -0.38 -18.76
N GLN A 591 32.21 -0.18 -18.64
CA GLN A 591 33.22 -0.80 -19.50
C GLN A 591 34.15 -1.66 -18.66
N VAL A 592 34.35 -2.91 -19.08
CA VAL A 592 35.32 -3.85 -18.50
C VAL A 592 36.08 -4.53 -19.65
N GLY A 593 37.30 -4.09 -19.89
CA GLY A 593 38.03 -4.48 -21.10
C GLY A 593 37.31 -4.04 -22.37
N GLU A 594 37.00 -4.99 -23.26
CA GLU A 594 36.25 -4.74 -24.50
C GLU A 594 34.72 -4.81 -24.33
N ARG A 595 34.21 -5.21 -23.14
CA ARG A 595 32.79 -5.35 -22.90
C ARG A 595 32.19 -4.04 -22.40
N ILE A 596 31.04 -3.68 -22.97
CA ILE A 596 30.33 -2.45 -22.65
C ILE A 596 28.84 -2.78 -22.43
N GLU A 597 28.27 -2.27 -21.36
CA GLU A 597 26.82 -2.22 -21.12
C GLU A 597 26.39 -0.81 -20.75
N THR A 598 25.17 -0.44 -21.18
CA THR A 598 24.60 0.89 -20.96
C THR A 598 23.19 0.75 -20.39
N ARG A 599 22.84 1.63 -19.45
CA ARG A 599 21.51 1.75 -18.87
C ARG A 599 21.10 3.22 -18.79
N THR A 600 19.79 3.44 -18.68
CA THR A 600 19.18 4.76 -18.48
C THR A 600 18.77 4.98 -17.05
N MET A 601 18.87 6.22 -16.57
CA MET A 601 18.33 6.66 -15.29
C MET A 601 17.64 8.00 -15.43
N MET A 602 16.64 8.25 -14.58
CA MET A 602 15.88 9.50 -14.56
C MET A 602 16.12 10.21 -13.22
N TYR A 603 16.60 11.43 -13.29
CA TYR A 603 16.75 12.31 -12.13
C TYR A 603 15.60 13.29 -12.07
N LEU A 604 14.94 13.39 -10.90
CA LEU A 604 13.85 14.32 -10.61
C LEU A 604 14.25 15.15 -9.38
N LYS A 605 14.27 16.48 -9.53
CA LYS A 605 14.44 17.41 -8.41
C LYS A 605 13.16 17.57 -7.63
#